data_ba192a512b991e30236e8a5ee6655afe
#
_entry.id   ba192a512b991e30236e8a5ee6655afe
#
_cell.length_a   1.000
_cell.length_b   1.000
_cell.length_c   1.000
_cell.angle_alpha   90.00
_cell.angle_beta   90.00
_cell.angle_gamma   90.00
#
_symmetry.space_group_name_H-M   'P 1'
#
loop_
_entity.id
_entity.type
_entity.pdbx_description
1 polymer ?
#
loop_
_entity_poly.entity_id
_entity_poly.type
_entity_poly.pdbx_seq_one_letter_code
_entity_poly.pdbx_strand_id
1 'polypeptide(L)'
;MILAPLLLHAQQDERVPAYLLEIPESIGTILIAETATSTLHQFLAGENGVTRQGESYMSVGQSGVGKERAWDRKTPLGIYFINEQLDTSKLHEKYGPTAFPLDYPNIWDRRNRRSGDGIWIHGVTPNSGRRPPLDTDGCIALPNDELLALQEALVPLVTPVLIAREIRWSSPEQLEFARAELRRALDTWVSSYASGDLHRHLSMYGDDFAYRGMNREEWAAYRTQSIMRAPAERIELDDVLLLADPEDSALFLTRFHQDIVYEDRTISTVKRLYWRLTDGKLKIVAEDNG
;
A
#
# COMPACT_ATOMS: atom_id res chain seq x y z
N MET A 1 -22.57 -42.26 -34.67
CA MET A 1 -21.40 -41.98 -33.85
C MET A 1 -21.26 -40.44 -33.84
N ILE A 2 -21.80 -39.79 -32.84
CA ILE A 2 -21.84 -38.31 -32.71
C ILE A 2 -20.66 -37.93 -31.84
N LEU A 3 -19.62 -37.30 -32.42
CA LEU A 3 -18.54 -36.72 -31.65
C LEU A 3 -19.08 -35.43 -30.97
N ALA A 4 -19.14 -35.46 -29.64
CA ALA A 4 -19.33 -34.26 -28.86
C ALA A 4 -18.08 -33.39 -28.92
N PRO A 5 -18.19 -32.05 -29.10
CA PRO A 5 -17.04 -31.18 -29.05
C PRO A 5 -16.54 -31.09 -27.59
N LEU A 6 -15.26 -31.43 -27.38
CA LEU A 6 -14.56 -31.08 -26.15
C LEU A 6 -14.51 -29.53 -26.08
N LEU A 7 -15.30 -28.98 -25.18
CA LEU A 7 -15.13 -27.61 -24.72
C LEU A 7 -13.80 -27.55 -23.95
N LEU A 8 -12.73 -27.11 -24.62
CA LEU A 8 -11.56 -26.58 -23.96
C LEU A 8 -12.02 -25.34 -23.17
N HIS A 9 -12.31 -25.50 -21.88
CA HIS A 9 -12.32 -24.37 -20.97
C HIS A 9 -10.89 -23.85 -20.96
N ALA A 10 -10.64 -22.70 -21.56
CA ALA A 10 -9.44 -21.93 -21.30
C ALA A 10 -9.41 -21.73 -19.78
N GLN A 11 -8.49 -22.40 -19.07
CA GLN A 11 -8.14 -22.01 -17.72
C GLN A 11 -7.73 -20.56 -17.82
N GLN A 12 -8.59 -19.66 -17.35
CA GLN A 12 -8.20 -18.29 -17.07
C GLN A 12 -6.98 -18.40 -16.15
N ASP A 13 -5.92 -17.74 -16.56
CA ASP A 13 -4.67 -17.67 -15.79
C ASP A 13 -5.02 -17.06 -14.42
N GLU A 14 -5.20 -17.91 -13.42
CA GLU A 14 -5.64 -17.54 -12.06
C GLU A 14 -4.55 -16.75 -11.30
N ARG A 15 -3.49 -16.30 -12.00
CA ARG A 15 -2.41 -15.56 -11.38
C ARG A 15 -2.84 -14.17 -10.98
N VAL A 16 -2.41 -13.81 -9.78
CA VAL A 16 -2.60 -12.46 -9.19
C VAL A 16 -1.25 -11.80 -8.96
N PRO A 17 -1.19 -10.47 -8.87
CA PRO A 17 0.04 -9.79 -8.47
C PRO A 17 0.53 -10.30 -7.11
N ALA A 18 1.78 -10.74 -7.04
CA ALA A 18 2.38 -11.36 -5.86
C ALA A 18 2.44 -10.44 -4.63
N TYR A 19 2.07 -9.19 -4.81
CA TYR A 19 2.03 -8.18 -3.74
C TYR A 19 0.70 -8.13 -2.99
N LEU A 20 -0.38 -8.67 -3.57
CA LEU A 20 -1.74 -8.59 -3.05
C LEU A 20 -2.03 -9.86 -2.24
N LEU A 21 -1.62 -9.86 -0.96
CA LEU A 21 -1.73 -11.05 -0.10
C LEU A 21 -3.15 -11.24 0.44
N GLU A 22 -3.77 -10.17 0.94
CA GLU A 22 -5.15 -10.17 1.41
C GLU A 22 -5.74 -8.77 1.22
N ILE A 23 -6.84 -8.67 0.50
CA ILE A 23 -7.47 -7.40 0.14
C ILE A 23 -8.93 -7.48 0.54
N PRO A 24 -9.37 -6.71 1.55
CA PRO A 24 -10.78 -6.66 1.92
C PRO A 24 -11.59 -5.92 0.85
N GLU A 25 -12.84 -6.30 0.67
CA GLU A 25 -13.73 -5.69 -0.36
C GLU A 25 -13.89 -4.18 -0.21
N SER A 26 -13.85 -3.68 1.04
CA SER A 26 -13.94 -2.25 1.37
C SER A 26 -12.85 -1.39 0.73
N ILE A 27 -11.73 -1.98 0.32
CA ILE A 27 -10.68 -1.28 -0.44
C ILE A 27 -11.17 -0.88 -1.83
N GLY A 28 -12.06 -1.69 -2.44
CA GLY A 28 -12.53 -1.43 -3.78
C GLY A 28 -11.40 -1.50 -4.80
N THR A 29 -10.90 -0.35 -5.24
CA THR A 29 -9.86 -0.26 -6.27
C THR A 29 -8.45 -0.30 -5.72
N ILE A 30 -7.58 -1.07 -6.40
CA ILE A 30 -6.13 -1.11 -6.21
C ILE A 30 -5.45 -0.70 -7.51
N LEU A 31 -4.43 0.15 -7.44
CA LEU A 31 -3.61 0.51 -8.59
C LEU A 31 -2.22 -0.10 -8.49
N ILE A 32 -1.72 -0.65 -9.60
CA ILE A 32 -0.33 -1.09 -9.73
C ILE A 32 0.30 -0.42 -10.94
N ALA A 33 1.25 0.47 -10.69
CA ALA A 33 2.02 1.15 -11.71
C ALA A 33 3.23 0.28 -12.09
N GLU A 34 3.14 -0.39 -13.25
CA GLU A 34 4.25 -1.16 -13.83
C GLU A 34 5.08 -0.25 -14.71
N THR A 35 6.25 0.14 -14.22
CA THR A 35 7.03 1.22 -14.85
C THR A 35 7.81 0.77 -16.08
N ALA A 36 8.17 -0.52 -16.19
CA ALA A 36 8.86 -1.06 -17.34
C ALA A 36 7.99 -1.05 -18.62
N THR A 37 6.67 -1.21 -18.46
CA THR A 37 5.70 -1.21 -19.57
C THR A 37 4.96 0.11 -19.73
N SER A 38 5.19 1.07 -18.82
CA SER A 38 4.43 2.34 -18.76
C SER A 38 2.92 2.10 -18.64
N THR A 39 2.53 1.14 -17.82
CA THR A 39 1.14 0.72 -17.66
C THR A 39 0.70 0.86 -16.20
N LEU A 40 -0.43 1.53 -15.98
CA LEU A 40 -1.15 1.56 -14.72
C LEU A 40 -2.26 0.52 -14.78
N HIS A 41 -2.14 -0.54 -14.00
CA HIS A 41 -3.13 -1.60 -13.91
C HIS A 41 -4.13 -1.29 -12.81
N GLN A 42 -5.42 -1.51 -13.11
CA GLN A 42 -6.51 -1.40 -12.15
C GLN A 42 -7.00 -2.78 -11.76
N PHE A 43 -7.07 -3.04 -10.46
CA PHE A 43 -7.66 -4.24 -9.88
C PHE A 43 -8.84 -3.84 -8.99
N LEU A 44 -9.83 -4.71 -8.91
CA LEU A 44 -10.98 -4.58 -8.00
C LEU A 44 -10.95 -5.70 -6.97
N ALA A 45 -11.09 -5.33 -5.70
CA ALA A 45 -11.29 -6.25 -4.60
C ALA A 45 -12.71 -6.83 -4.63
N GLY A 46 -12.87 -8.11 -4.32
CA GLY A 46 -14.14 -8.81 -4.21
C GLY A 46 -14.05 -10.05 -3.34
N GLU A 47 -15.17 -10.69 -3.07
CA GLU A 47 -15.29 -11.88 -2.18
C GLU A 47 -14.26 -12.98 -2.47
N ASN A 48 -13.94 -13.18 -3.75
CA ASN A 48 -13.05 -14.26 -4.20
C ASN A 48 -11.62 -13.76 -4.51
N GLY A 49 -11.22 -12.64 -3.92
CA GLY A 49 -9.91 -12.02 -4.15
C GLY A 49 -9.96 -10.84 -5.12
N VAL A 50 -8.90 -10.62 -5.87
CA VAL A 50 -8.79 -9.46 -6.77
C VAL A 50 -8.99 -9.85 -8.22
N THR A 51 -9.69 -9.00 -8.98
CA THR A 51 -9.88 -9.16 -10.43
C THR A 51 -9.29 -7.97 -11.18
N ARG A 52 -8.63 -8.23 -12.30
CA ARG A 52 -8.13 -7.15 -13.18
C ARG A 52 -9.29 -6.50 -13.91
N GLN A 53 -9.44 -5.18 -13.75
CA GLN A 53 -10.50 -4.41 -14.38
C GLN A 53 -10.07 -3.72 -15.67
N GLY A 54 -8.82 -3.26 -15.72
CA GLY A 54 -8.33 -2.53 -16.87
C GLY A 54 -6.89 -2.09 -16.72
N GLU A 55 -6.46 -1.32 -17.69
CA GLU A 55 -5.14 -0.71 -17.73
C GLU A 55 -5.19 0.64 -18.43
N SER A 56 -4.30 1.53 -18.02
CA SER A 56 -4.10 2.85 -18.60
C SER A 56 -2.64 3.05 -18.94
N TYR A 57 -2.37 3.78 -20.00
CA TYR A 57 -1.00 4.22 -20.27
C TYR A 57 -0.57 5.26 -19.23
N MET A 58 0.71 5.22 -18.83
CA MET A 58 1.26 6.24 -17.94
C MET A 58 2.65 6.69 -18.36
N SER A 59 2.96 7.95 -18.03
CA SER A 59 4.30 8.52 -18.05
C SER A 59 4.83 8.67 -16.62
N VAL A 60 6.11 8.40 -16.39
CA VAL A 60 6.78 8.49 -15.09
C VAL A 60 7.97 9.43 -15.13
N GLY A 61 8.72 9.51 -14.05
CA GLY A 61 9.87 10.41 -13.92
C GLY A 61 10.87 10.32 -15.06
N GLN A 62 11.31 11.46 -15.60
CA GLN A 62 12.26 11.52 -16.73
C GLN A 62 13.64 10.93 -16.43
N SER A 63 13.97 10.77 -15.14
CA SER A 63 15.17 10.06 -14.68
C SER A 63 14.86 8.61 -14.25
N GLY A 64 13.70 8.08 -14.65
CA GLY A 64 13.25 6.73 -14.31
C GLY A 64 12.63 6.63 -12.93
N VAL A 65 12.93 5.53 -12.23
CA VAL A 65 12.30 5.15 -10.96
C VAL A 65 13.33 4.98 -9.84
N GLY A 66 12.84 4.75 -8.61
CA GLY A 66 13.70 4.63 -7.42
C GLY A 66 14.09 5.99 -6.87
N LYS A 67 13.08 6.83 -6.59
CA LYS A 67 13.25 8.15 -5.98
C LYS A 67 13.88 8.06 -4.59
N GLU A 68 14.93 8.85 -4.38
CA GLU A 68 15.64 8.94 -3.10
C GLU A 68 15.69 10.37 -2.54
N ARG A 69 15.77 11.36 -3.42
CA ARG A 69 15.98 12.76 -3.03
C ARG A 69 15.03 13.71 -3.75
N ALA A 70 14.80 14.88 -3.13
CA ALA A 70 14.14 15.99 -3.80
C ALA A 70 14.85 16.31 -5.13
N TRP A 71 14.07 16.64 -6.15
CA TRP A 71 14.53 17.07 -7.48
C TRP A 71 15.32 16.04 -8.31
N ASP A 72 15.34 14.76 -7.92
CA ASP A 72 15.99 13.69 -8.69
C ASP A 72 15.22 13.27 -9.95
N ARG A 73 13.99 13.80 -10.12
CA ARG A 73 13.07 13.53 -11.24
C ARG A 73 12.77 12.05 -11.44
N LYS A 74 12.75 11.29 -10.34
CA LYS A 74 12.42 9.88 -10.33
C LYS A 74 11.07 9.64 -9.68
N THR A 75 10.36 8.63 -10.17
CA THR A 75 9.16 8.10 -9.51
C THR A 75 9.59 7.14 -8.40
N PRO A 76 9.00 7.21 -7.19
CA PRO A 76 9.33 6.26 -6.13
C PRO A 76 8.85 4.85 -6.47
N LEU A 77 9.43 3.85 -5.81
CA LEU A 77 9.00 2.45 -5.84
C LEU A 77 8.53 2.06 -4.45
N GLY A 78 7.50 1.21 -4.35
CA GLY A 78 6.94 0.76 -3.07
C GLY A 78 5.42 0.85 -3.01
N ILE A 79 4.89 0.91 -1.78
CA ILE A 79 3.46 0.94 -1.47
C ILE A 79 3.10 2.33 -0.98
N TYR A 80 2.12 2.95 -1.64
CA TYR A 80 1.60 4.28 -1.33
C TYR A 80 0.08 4.26 -1.23
N PHE A 81 -0.48 5.34 -0.70
CA PHE A 81 -1.93 5.57 -0.68
C PHE A 81 -2.23 6.95 -1.25
N ILE A 82 -3.40 7.08 -1.86
CA ILE A 82 -3.92 8.38 -2.28
C ILE A 82 -4.28 9.18 -1.02
N ASN A 83 -3.76 10.41 -0.91
CA ASN A 83 -4.07 11.29 0.23
C ASN A 83 -5.40 12.04 0.05
N GLU A 84 -5.59 12.60 -1.13
CA GLU A 84 -6.73 13.46 -1.44
C GLU A 84 -6.97 13.52 -2.95
N GLN A 85 -8.09 14.11 -3.35
CA GLN A 85 -8.34 14.53 -4.74
C GLN A 85 -8.25 16.06 -4.81
N LEU A 86 -7.40 16.58 -5.68
CA LEU A 86 -7.21 18.01 -5.87
C LEU A 86 -8.12 18.60 -6.95
N ASP A 87 -8.70 19.74 -6.65
CA ASP A 87 -9.25 20.63 -7.67
C ASP A 87 -8.11 21.32 -8.44
N THR A 88 -7.91 20.90 -9.68
CA THR A 88 -6.83 21.43 -10.53
C THR A 88 -7.19 22.75 -11.22
N SER A 89 -8.40 23.28 -11.05
CA SER A 89 -8.83 24.53 -11.70
C SER A 89 -7.97 25.75 -11.36
N LYS A 90 -7.27 25.70 -10.22
CA LYS A 90 -6.35 26.74 -9.73
C LYS A 90 -4.88 26.35 -9.87
N LEU A 91 -4.59 25.20 -10.45
CA LEU A 91 -3.24 24.72 -10.68
C LEU A 91 -2.81 24.98 -12.12
N HIS A 92 -1.54 24.73 -12.40
CA HIS A 92 -1.03 24.81 -13.77
C HIS A 92 -1.71 23.75 -14.65
N GLU A 93 -2.10 24.09 -15.87
CA GLU A 93 -2.82 23.20 -16.81
C GLU A 93 -2.12 21.86 -17.10
N LYS A 94 -0.82 21.75 -16.84
CA LYS A 94 -0.03 20.51 -16.99
C LYS A 94 -0.54 19.36 -16.14
N TYR A 95 -1.33 19.63 -15.08
CA TYR A 95 -1.89 18.61 -14.20
C TYR A 95 -3.23 18.05 -14.69
N GLY A 96 -3.77 18.57 -15.81
CA GLY A 96 -5.02 18.09 -16.39
C GLY A 96 -6.26 18.38 -15.52
N PRO A 97 -7.33 17.59 -15.67
CA PRO A 97 -8.63 17.88 -15.06
C PRO A 97 -8.72 17.56 -13.56
N THR A 98 -7.87 16.67 -13.04
CA THR A 98 -7.83 16.27 -11.63
C THR A 98 -6.45 15.74 -11.28
N ALA A 99 -6.13 15.67 -9.98
CA ALA A 99 -4.90 15.09 -9.48
C ALA A 99 -5.10 14.42 -8.12
N PHE A 100 -4.29 13.38 -7.86
CA PHE A 100 -4.34 12.56 -6.66
C PHE A 100 -2.92 12.46 -6.07
N PRO A 101 -2.59 13.30 -5.07
CA PRO A 101 -1.34 13.19 -4.32
C PRO A 101 -1.23 11.84 -3.64
N LEU A 102 -0.03 11.26 -3.69
CA LEU A 102 0.35 10.07 -2.93
C LEU A 102 1.04 10.47 -1.62
N ASP A 103 1.02 9.59 -0.64
CA ASP A 103 1.63 9.80 0.68
C ASP A 103 3.17 9.68 0.68
N TYR A 104 3.81 9.90 -0.47
CA TYR A 104 5.27 9.98 -0.56
C TYR A 104 5.81 11.32 -0.01
N PRO A 105 6.87 11.34 0.84
CA PRO A 105 7.49 10.18 1.47
C PRO A 105 6.66 9.67 2.65
N ASN A 106 6.30 8.39 2.66
CA ASN A 106 5.63 7.76 3.78
C ASN A 106 6.59 7.51 4.96
N ILE A 107 6.13 6.84 6.02
CA ILE A 107 6.97 6.56 7.20
C ILE A 107 8.17 5.68 6.85
N TRP A 108 8.00 4.72 5.92
CA TRP A 108 9.07 3.84 5.46
C TRP A 108 10.11 4.59 4.65
N ASP A 109 9.69 5.49 3.76
CA ASP A 109 10.60 6.35 2.98
C ASP A 109 11.43 7.25 3.89
N ARG A 110 10.76 7.94 4.82
CA ARG A 110 11.44 8.83 5.80
C ARG A 110 12.45 8.07 6.64
N ARG A 111 12.11 6.84 7.07
CA ARG A 111 13.03 5.96 7.79
C ARG A 111 14.27 5.64 6.95
N ASN A 112 14.11 5.42 5.66
CA ASN A 112 15.20 5.18 4.71
C ASN A 112 15.87 6.48 4.22
N ARG A 113 15.60 7.62 4.88
CA ARG A 113 16.16 8.94 4.54
C ARG A 113 15.84 9.41 3.13
N ARG A 114 14.77 8.88 2.53
CA ARG A 114 14.24 9.38 1.27
C ARG A 114 13.55 10.73 1.50
N SER A 115 13.67 11.63 0.55
CA SER A 115 13.18 13.00 0.67
C SER A 115 12.53 13.49 -0.62
N GLY A 116 11.93 14.67 -0.55
CA GLY A 116 11.10 15.27 -1.59
C GLY A 116 9.62 15.15 -1.24
N ASP A 117 8.79 15.59 -2.16
CA ASP A 117 7.33 15.60 -2.05
C ASP A 117 6.69 15.65 -3.43
N GLY A 118 5.37 15.85 -3.49
CA GLY A 118 4.68 16.18 -4.74
C GLY A 118 4.65 15.05 -5.77
N ILE A 119 4.57 13.80 -5.33
CA ILE A 119 4.32 12.66 -6.21
C ILE A 119 2.82 12.46 -6.33
N TRP A 120 2.29 12.72 -7.52
CA TRP A 120 0.86 12.69 -7.81
C TRP A 120 0.55 11.75 -8.97
N ILE A 121 -0.67 11.20 -8.99
CA ILE A 121 -1.31 10.71 -10.20
C ILE A 121 -2.10 11.89 -10.76
N HIS A 122 -1.86 12.30 -12.02
CA HIS A 122 -2.51 13.48 -12.60
C HIS A 122 -2.67 13.33 -14.12
N GLY A 123 -3.46 14.22 -14.70
CA GLY A 123 -3.64 14.30 -16.14
C GLY A 123 -2.49 15.00 -16.87
N VAL A 124 -2.78 15.45 -18.06
CA VAL A 124 -1.85 16.18 -18.95
C VAL A 124 -2.48 17.48 -19.42
N THR A 125 -1.68 18.39 -19.97
CA THR A 125 -2.17 19.61 -20.61
C THR A 125 -3.29 19.26 -21.61
N PRO A 126 -4.42 19.98 -21.64
CA PRO A 126 -5.50 19.73 -22.58
C PRO A 126 -4.99 19.63 -24.02
N ASN A 127 -5.48 18.63 -24.75
CA ASN A 127 -5.12 18.35 -26.14
C ASN A 127 -3.65 17.94 -26.40
N SER A 128 -2.83 17.70 -25.36
CA SER A 128 -1.44 17.26 -25.55
C SER A 128 -1.29 15.77 -25.90
N GLY A 129 -2.34 14.97 -25.68
CA GLY A 129 -2.29 13.52 -25.88
C GLY A 129 -1.39 12.79 -24.88
N ARG A 130 -0.88 11.64 -25.29
CA ARG A 130 0.04 10.83 -24.47
C ARG A 130 1.42 11.48 -24.41
N ARG A 131 1.98 11.58 -23.23
CA ARG A 131 3.37 12.00 -23.01
C ARG A 131 4.32 10.83 -23.30
N PRO A 132 5.63 11.09 -23.59
CA PRO A 132 6.64 10.02 -23.60
C PRO A 132 6.65 9.24 -22.29
N PRO A 133 7.10 7.97 -22.28
CA PRO A 133 7.13 7.13 -21.08
C PRO A 133 7.88 7.75 -19.89
N LEU A 134 8.98 8.47 -20.16
CA LEU A 134 9.83 9.13 -19.16
C LEU A 134 9.79 10.64 -19.39
N ASP A 135 8.81 11.33 -18.79
CA ASP A 135 8.57 12.76 -19.10
C ASP A 135 7.98 13.58 -17.93
N THR A 136 8.04 13.08 -16.70
CA THR A 136 7.57 13.83 -15.53
C THR A 136 8.72 14.18 -14.57
N ASP A 137 8.46 15.03 -13.58
CA ASP A 137 9.39 15.30 -12.49
C ASP A 137 9.32 14.27 -11.35
N GLY A 138 8.65 13.13 -11.61
CA GLY A 138 8.47 12.02 -10.65
C GLY A 138 7.02 11.59 -10.47
N CYS A 139 6.05 12.36 -10.94
CA CYS A 139 4.63 12.02 -10.92
C CYS A 139 4.30 10.88 -11.90
N ILE A 140 3.10 10.34 -11.75
CA ILE A 140 2.47 9.41 -12.69
C ILE A 140 1.45 10.23 -13.49
N ALA A 141 1.71 10.45 -14.78
CA ALA A 141 0.81 11.22 -15.64
C ALA A 141 0.07 10.30 -16.61
N LEU A 142 -1.26 10.44 -16.67
CA LEU A 142 -2.17 9.69 -17.55
C LEU A 142 -2.80 10.59 -18.61
N PRO A 143 -3.24 10.05 -19.75
CA PRO A 143 -4.19 10.72 -20.61
C PRO A 143 -5.44 11.15 -19.82
N ASN A 144 -5.99 12.34 -20.14
CA ASN A 144 -7.08 12.93 -19.34
C ASN A 144 -8.35 12.08 -19.31
N ASP A 145 -8.71 11.46 -20.43
CA ASP A 145 -9.86 10.57 -20.55
C ASP A 145 -9.69 9.29 -19.70
N GLU A 146 -8.50 8.71 -19.71
CA GLU A 146 -8.18 7.53 -18.90
C GLU A 146 -8.21 7.87 -17.38
N LEU A 147 -7.68 9.05 -16.99
CA LEU A 147 -7.74 9.51 -15.61
C LEU A 147 -9.17 9.79 -15.13
N LEU A 148 -9.97 10.45 -15.96
CA LEU A 148 -11.37 10.75 -15.63
C LEU A 148 -12.22 9.48 -15.50
N ALA A 149 -11.91 8.43 -16.26
CA ALA A 149 -12.57 7.13 -16.13
C ALA A 149 -12.25 6.43 -14.80
N LEU A 150 -11.07 6.70 -14.23
CA LEU A 150 -10.62 6.11 -12.96
C LEU A 150 -11.10 6.92 -11.74
N GLN A 151 -11.31 8.23 -11.86
CA GLN A 151 -11.38 9.14 -10.72
C GLN A 151 -12.41 8.78 -9.64
N GLU A 152 -13.60 8.28 -10.04
CA GLU A 152 -14.68 7.92 -9.10
C GLU A 152 -14.37 6.64 -8.31
N ALA A 153 -13.47 5.80 -8.82
CA ALA A 153 -13.03 4.59 -8.15
C ALA A 153 -11.85 4.82 -7.19
N LEU A 154 -11.27 6.03 -7.20
CA LEU A 154 -10.12 6.38 -6.37
C LEU A 154 -10.57 7.07 -5.07
N VAL A 155 -10.45 6.35 -3.96
CA VAL A 155 -10.91 6.84 -2.65
C VAL A 155 -9.71 7.30 -1.82
N PRO A 156 -9.63 8.59 -1.43
CA PRO A 156 -8.59 9.10 -0.56
C PRO A 156 -8.46 8.32 0.74
N LEU A 157 -7.22 8.11 1.19
CA LEU A 157 -6.81 7.36 2.40
C LEU A 157 -7.17 5.87 2.38
N VAL A 158 -7.79 5.37 1.29
CA VAL A 158 -8.22 3.98 1.13
C VAL A 158 -7.51 3.30 -0.03
N THR A 159 -7.52 3.89 -1.22
CA THR A 159 -6.97 3.28 -2.42
C THR A 159 -5.45 3.14 -2.35
N PRO A 160 -4.89 1.92 -2.33
CA PRO A 160 -3.46 1.69 -2.41
C PRO A 160 -2.95 1.81 -3.86
N VAL A 161 -1.75 2.37 -3.98
CA VAL A 161 -1.01 2.51 -5.24
C VAL A 161 0.35 1.86 -5.06
N LEU A 162 0.53 0.70 -5.67
CA LEU A 162 1.81 0.00 -5.68
C LEU A 162 2.60 0.42 -6.93
N ILE A 163 3.83 0.85 -6.74
CA ILE A 163 4.69 1.26 -7.85
C ILE A 163 5.84 0.26 -7.96
N ALA A 164 5.83 -0.54 -9.02
CA ALA A 164 6.76 -1.62 -9.29
C ALA A 164 7.53 -1.38 -10.59
N ARG A 165 8.72 -1.98 -10.72
CA ARG A 165 9.39 -2.05 -12.02
C ARG A 165 8.63 -2.95 -12.98
N GLU A 166 8.35 -4.16 -12.53
CA GLU A 166 7.61 -5.18 -13.25
C GLU A 166 6.66 -5.91 -12.29
N ILE A 167 5.50 -6.33 -12.75
CA ILE A 167 4.59 -7.11 -11.93
C ILE A 167 5.09 -8.55 -11.85
N ARG A 168 5.34 -9.02 -10.63
CA ARG A 168 5.51 -10.44 -10.36
C ARG A 168 4.14 -11.09 -10.17
N TRP A 169 3.88 -12.11 -10.97
CA TRP A 169 2.62 -12.85 -10.94
C TRP A 169 2.81 -14.17 -10.18
N SER A 170 1.84 -14.52 -9.36
CA SER A 170 1.83 -15.75 -8.55
C SER A 170 0.46 -16.39 -8.54
N SER A 171 0.37 -17.68 -8.24
CA SER A 171 -0.93 -18.27 -7.95
C SER A 171 -1.36 -17.94 -6.52
N PRO A 172 -2.68 -17.91 -6.23
CA PRO A 172 -3.19 -17.70 -4.86
C PRO A 172 -2.60 -18.68 -3.84
N GLU A 173 -2.38 -19.94 -4.23
CA GLU A 173 -1.81 -20.98 -3.37
C GLU A 173 -0.36 -20.67 -2.98
N GLN A 174 0.42 -20.09 -3.91
CA GLN A 174 1.80 -19.70 -3.63
C GLN A 174 1.89 -18.54 -2.65
N LEU A 175 0.85 -17.70 -2.57
CA LEU A 175 0.77 -16.56 -1.65
C LEU A 175 0.27 -16.96 -0.26
N GLU A 176 -0.37 -18.13 -0.14
CA GLU A 176 -1.01 -18.58 1.10
C GLU A 176 -0.06 -18.63 2.29
N PHE A 177 1.17 -19.12 2.08
CA PHE A 177 2.17 -19.19 3.15
C PHE A 177 2.51 -17.78 3.70
N ALA A 178 2.82 -16.83 2.82
CA ALA A 178 3.17 -15.47 3.22
C ALA A 178 1.97 -14.76 3.88
N ARG A 179 0.76 -14.94 3.34
CA ARG A 179 -0.49 -14.45 3.92
C ARG A 179 -0.70 -14.98 5.33
N ALA A 180 -0.63 -16.30 5.51
CA ALA A 180 -0.85 -16.93 6.81
C ALA A 180 0.20 -16.54 7.85
N GLU A 181 1.48 -16.40 7.46
CA GLU A 181 2.54 -15.94 8.36
C GLU A 181 2.30 -14.49 8.82
N LEU A 182 1.95 -13.60 7.89
CA LEU A 182 1.69 -12.19 8.21
C LEU A 182 0.42 -12.04 9.06
N ARG A 183 -0.63 -12.80 8.76
CA ARG A 183 -1.87 -12.84 9.56
C ARG A 183 -1.58 -13.31 10.98
N ARG A 184 -0.85 -14.41 11.17
CA ARG A 184 -0.46 -14.90 12.51
C ARG A 184 0.39 -13.88 13.28
N ALA A 185 1.28 -13.16 12.60
CA ALA A 185 2.05 -12.09 13.23
C ALA A 185 1.14 -10.96 13.72
N LEU A 186 0.19 -10.53 12.89
CA LEU A 186 -0.79 -9.51 13.26
C LEU A 186 -1.68 -9.96 14.42
N ASP A 187 -2.21 -11.19 14.39
CA ASP A 187 -3.02 -11.76 15.48
C ASP A 187 -2.23 -11.85 16.80
N THR A 188 -0.94 -12.19 16.71
CA THR A 188 -0.04 -12.18 17.87
C THR A 188 0.15 -10.78 18.43
N TRP A 189 0.31 -9.79 17.56
CA TRP A 189 0.44 -8.39 17.94
C TRP A 189 -0.80 -7.89 18.69
N VAL A 190 -2.00 -8.17 18.17
CA VAL A 190 -3.29 -7.82 18.79
C VAL A 190 -3.44 -8.53 20.13
N SER A 191 -3.32 -9.87 20.14
CA SER A 191 -3.57 -10.65 21.35
C SER A 191 -2.59 -10.35 22.49
N SER A 192 -1.33 -10.10 22.18
CA SER A 192 -0.33 -9.70 23.19
C SER A 192 -0.61 -8.30 23.75
N TYR A 193 -1.11 -7.38 22.93
CA TYR A 193 -1.52 -6.07 23.41
C TYR A 193 -2.77 -6.18 24.31
N ALA A 194 -3.83 -6.84 23.84
CA ALA A 194 -5.08 -6.98 24.57
C ALA A 194 -4.91 -7.73 25.91
N SER A 195 -4.05 -8.74 25.97
CA SER A 195 -3.76 -9.48 27.22
C SER A 195 -2.79 -8.77 28.15
N GLY A 196 -2.16 -7.66 27.74
CA GLY A 196 -1.11 -7.00 28.52
C GLY A 196 0.21 -7.75 28.58
N ASP A 197 0.43 -8.75 27.71
CA ASP A 197 1.71 -9.45 27.56
C ASP A 197 2.74 -8.53 26.89
N LEU A 198 3.24 -7.58 27.68
CA LEU A 198 4.17 -6.56 27.21
C LEU A 198 5.46 -7.16 26.64
N HIS A 199 5.97 -8.22 27.24
CA HIS A 199 7.18 -8.86 26.76
C HIS A 199 7.00 -9.38 25.33
N ARG A 200 5.93 -10.13 25.10
CA ARG A 200 5.59 -10.66 23.78
C ARG A 200 5.31 -9.54 22.78
N HIS A 201 4.50 -8.55 23.18
CA HIS A 201 4.15 -7.41 22.34
C HIS A 201 5.39 -6.63 21.87
N LEU A 202 6.26 -6.23 22.83
CA LEU A 202 7.45 -5.47 22.53
C LEU A 202 8.51 -6.28 21.77
N SER A 203 8.54 -7.60 21.94
CA SER A 203 9.45 -8.48 21.21
C SER A 203 9.16 -8.54 19.71
N MET A 204 7.98 -8.11 19.26
CA MET A 204 7.62 -8.07 17.84
C MET A 204 8.23 -6.88 17.10
N TYR A 205 8.74 -5.89 17.81
CA TYR A 205 9.39 -4.72 17.21
C TYR A 205 10.88 -4.97 17.01
N GLY A 206 11.37 -4.60 15.84
CA GLY A 206 12.79 -4.74 15.47
C GLY A 206 13.70 -3.84 16.31
N ASP A 207 14.98 -4.20 16.41
CA ASP A 207 15.94 -3.44 17.22
C ASP A 207 16.17 -2.03 16.68
N ASP A 208 15.98 -1.85 15.39
CA ASP A 208 16.10 -0.58 14.69
C ASP A 208 14.76 0.20 14.59
N PHE A 209 13.70 -0.26 15.26
CA PHE A 209 12.41 0.42 15.27
C PHE A 209 12.52 1.84 15.85
N ALA A 210 11.82 2.78 15.23
CA ALA A 210 11.71 4.16 15.70
C ALA A 210 10.30 4.70 15.49
N TYR A 211 9.83 5.54 16.40
CA TYR A 211 8.50 6.14 16.35
C TYR A 211 8.53 7.59 16.85
N ARG A 212 8.15 8.55 16.00
CA ARG A 212 8.06 9.99 16.34
C ARG A 212 9.31 10.54 17.06
N GLY A 213 10.49 10.15 16.58
CA GLY A 213 11.77 10.57 17.14
C GLY A 213 12.24 9.76 18.35
N MET A 214 11.43 8.88 18.90
CA MET A 214 11.82 7.90 19.92
C MET A 214 12.53 6.72 19.25
N ASN A 215 13.63 6.25 19.86
CA ASN A 215 14.20 4.97 19.53
C ASN A 215 13.36 3.83 20.12
N ARG A 216 13.73 2.57 19.86
CA ARG A 216 12.99 1.39 20.33
C ARG A 216 12.82 1.35 21.85
N GLU A 217 13.84 1.69 22.62
CA GLU A 217 13.81 1.64 24.09
C GLU A 217 12.89 2.71 24.67
N GLU A 218 13.02 3.94 24.21
CA GLU A 218 12.17 5.06 24.59
C GLU A 218 10.70 4.80 24.26
N TRP A 219 10.46 4.29 23.03
CA TRP A 219 9.11 3.91 22.61
C TRP A 219 8.55 2.74 23.43
N ALA A 220 9.37 1.72 23.74
CA ALA A 220 8.95 0.59 24.57
C ALA A 220 8.56 1.04 25.98
N ALA A 221 9.32 1.95 26.59
CA ALA A 221 8.98 2.54 27.87
C ALA A 221 7.65 3.34 27.82
N TYR A 222 7.50 4.20 26.78
CA TYR A 222 6.26 4.93 26.54
C TYR A 222 5.06 4.01 26.34
N ARG A 223 5.20 2.96 25.52
CA ARG A 223 4.15 1.99 25.21
C ARG A 223 3.74 1.19 26.44
N THR A 224 4.72 0.74 27.23
CA THR A 224 4.50 0.05 28.52
C THR A 224 3.68 0.91 29.45
N GLN A 225 4.09 2.16 29.66
CA GLN A 225 3.37 3.08 30.52
C GLN A 225 1.93 3.34 30.06
N SER A 226 1.73 3.45 28.73
CA SER A 226 0.42 3.66 28.15
C SER A 226 -0.52 2.47 28.41
N ILE A 227 -0.05 1.24 28.17
CA ILE A 227 -0.83 0.02 28.38
C ILE A 227 -1.12 -0.21 29.88
N MET A 228 -0.16 0.03 30.76
CA MET A 228 -0.36 -0.13 32.21
C MET A 228 -1.32 0.90 32.81
N ARG A 229 -1.33 2.13 32.26
CA ARG A 229 -2.23 3.19 32.76
C ARG A 229 -3.68 2.96 32.37
N ALA A 230 -3.92 2.43 31.17
CA ALA A 230 -5.23 2.17 30.64
C ALA A 230 -5.19 0.83 29.85
N PRO A 231 -5.36 -0.31 30.54
CA PRO A 231 -5.44 -1.59 29.85
C PRO A 231 -6.68 -1.64 28.96
N ALA A 232 -6.52 -2.16 27.77
CA ALA A 232 -7.64 -2.38 26.87
C ALA A 232 -8.45 -3.60 27.34
N GLU A 233 -9.78 -3.52 27.29
CA GLU A 233 -10.63 -4.68 27.50
C GLU A 233 -10.58 -5.63 26.30
N ARG A 234 -10.59 -5.05 25.08
CA ARG A 234 -10.43 -5.79 23.83
C ARG A 234 -9.88 -4.87 22.73
N ILE A 235 -9.37 -5.49 21.70
CA ILE A 235 -8.93 -4.83 20.47
C ILE A 235 -9.57 -5.57 19.31
N GLU A 236 -10.28 -4.83 18.48
CA GLU A 236 -10.94 -5.33 17.28
C GLU A 236 -10.24 -4.76 16.05
N LEU A 237 -10.07 -5.59 15.02
CA LEU A 237 -9.52 -5.18 13.74
C LEU A 237 -10.53 -5.46 12.63
N ASP A 238 -10.76 -4.46 11.81
CA ASP A 238 -11.60 -4.54 10.61
C ASP A 238 -10.82 -4.07 9.38
N ASP A 239 -11.29 -4.42 8.19
CA ASP A 239 -10.73 -4.00 6.91
C ASP A 239 -9.22 -4.29 6.79
N VAL A 240 -8.82 -5.49 7.18
CA VAL A 240 -7.40 -5.88 7.19
C VAL A 240 -6.89 -6.08 5.78
N LEU A 241 -5.97 -5.21 5.38
CA LEU A 241 -5.24 -5.24 4.12
C LEU A 241 -3.82 -5.75 4.38
N LEU A 242 -3.38 -6.79 3.65
CA LEU A 242 -2.02 -7.35 3.72
C LEU A 242 -1.35 -7.21 2.35
N LEU A 243 -0.25 -6.48 2.31
CA LEU A 243 0.53 -6.25 1.10
C LEU A 243 1.99 -6.67 1.28
N ALA A 244 2.60 -7.21 0.22
CA ALA A 244 4.04 -7.36 0.11
C ALA A 244 4.62 -6.20 -0.69
N ASP A 245 5.82 -5.74 -0.34
CA ASP A 245 6.48 -4.67 -1.09
C ASP A 245 6.90 -5.17 -2.49
N PRO A 246 6.67 -4.39 -3.55
CA PRO A 246 7.00 -4.80 -4.90
C PRO A 246 8.50 -4.95 -5.17
N GLU A 247 9.36 -4.23 -4.43
CA GLU A 247 10.80 -4.21 -4.66
C GLU A 247 11.60 -4.94 -3.58
N ASP A 248 11.07 -5.04 -2.37
CA ASP A 248 11.73 -5.70 -1.23
C ASP A 248 10.90 -6.90 -0.75
N SER A 249 11.29 -8.10 -1.17
CA SER A 249 10.57 -9.33 -0.82
C SER A 249 10.56 -9.67 0.68
N ALA A 250 11.35 -8.98 1.49
CA ALA A 250 11.36 -9.12 2.95
C ALA A 250 10.50 -8.07 3.67
N LEU A 251 9.90 -7.12 2.92
CA LEU A 251 9.08 -6.05 3.48
C LEU A 251 7.60 -6.28 3.18
N PHE A 252 6.78 -6.07 4.21
CA PHE A 252 5.33 -6.21 4.13
C PHE A 252 4.66 -5.03 4.81
N LEU A 253 3.43 -4.73 4.40
CA LEU A 253 2.56 -3.74 5.02
C LEU A 253 1.25 -4.40 5.45
N THR A 254 0.83 -4.14 6.69
CA THR A 254 -0.56 -4.35 7.13
C THR A 254 -1.21 -3.01 7.38
N ARG A 255 -2.43 -2.81 6.87
CA ARG A 255 -3.29 -1.66 7.16
C ARG A 255 -4.65 -2.19 7.61
N PHE A 256 -5.19 -1.60 8.68
CA PHE A 256 -6.46 -2.03 9.25
C PHE A 256 -7.13 -0.90 10.03
N HIS A 257 -8.44 -0.98 10.20
CA HIS A 257 -9.14 -0.23 11.21
C HIS A 257 -8.96 -0.94 12.54
N GLN A 258 -8.60 -0.19 13.58
CA GLN A 258 -8.39 -0.69 14.93
C GLN A 258 -9.31 0.03 15.89
N ASP A 259 -10.13 -0.74 16.60
CA ASP A 259 -10.90 -0.29 17.74
C ASP A 259 -10.27 -0.81 19.02
N ILE A 260 -9.78 0.11 19.87
CA ILE A 260 -9.30 -0.22 21.21
C ILE A 260 -10.40 0.15 22.17
N VAL A 261 -11.02 -0.85 22.78
CA VAL A 261 -12.12 -0.70 23.73
C VAL A 261 -11.54 -0.67 25.14
N TYR A 262 -11.83 0.40 25.85
CA TYR A 262 -11.55 0.61 27.27
C TYR A 262 -12.87 0.60 28.05
N GLU A 263 -12.81 0.55 29.38
CA GLU A 263 -13.97 0.58 30.25
C GLU A 263 -14.88 1.79 29.99
N ASP A 264 -14.31 2.96 29.70
CA ASP A 264 -15.01 4.25 29.59
C ASP A 264 -15.11 4.81 28.16
N ARG A 265 -14.40 4.23 27.19
CA ARG A 265 -14.33 4.73 25.80
C ARG A 265 -13.81 3.71 24.81
N THR A 266 -14.08 3.99 23.53
CA THR A 266 -13.44 3.32 22.40
C THR A 266 -12.58 4.33 21.63
N ILE A 267 -11.39 3.91 21.22
CA ILE A 267 -10.51 4.69 20.34
C ILE A 267 -10.41 3.96 19.01
N SER A 268 -10.93 4.60 17.96
CA SER A 268 -10.91 4.11 16.59
C SER A 268 -9.81 4.79 15.79
N THR A 269 -8.96 4.03 15.14
CA THR A 269 -7.88 4.54 14.28
C THR A 269 -7.64 3.64 13.09
N VAL A 270 -7.17 4.21 11.99
CA VAL A 270 -6.52 3.42 10.94
C VAL A 270 -5.06 3.23 11.34
N LYS A 271 -4.56 2.01 11.29
CA LYS A 271 -3.19 1.68 11.66
C LYS A 271 -2.49 1.04 10.48
N ARG A 272 -1.21 1.42 10.26
CA ARG A 272 -0.31 0.76 9.32
C ARG A 272 0.91 0.27 10.07
N LEU A 273 1.28 -1.02 9.87
CA LEU A 273 2.49 -1.63 10.40
C LEU A 273 3.34 -2.11 9.23
N TYR A 274 4.59 -1.70 9.21
CA TYR A 274 5.60 -2.19 8.27
C TYR A 274 6.38 -3.31 8.94
N TRP A 275 6.35 -4.48 8.31
CA TRP A 275 6.98 -5.69 8.81
C TRP A 275 8.18 -6.04 7.94
N ARG A 276 9.27 -6.44 8.58
CA ARG A 276 10.43 -6.97 7.88
C ARG A 276 10.71 -8.39 8.33
N LEU A 277 10.90 -9.27 7.37
CA LEU A 277 11.38 -10.63 7.62
C LEU A 277 12.88 -10.58 7.89
N THR A 278 13.29 -10.90 9.13
CA THR A 278 14.68 -10.91 9.59
C THR A 278 14.90 -12.22 10.33
N ASP A 279 15.89 -13.01 9.90
CA ASP A 279 16.22 -14.33 10.49
C ASP A 279 14.99 -15.24 10.64
N GLY A 280 14.14 -15.28 9.61
CA GLY A 280 12.91 -16.09 9.59
C GLY A 280 11.79 -15.60 10.50
N LYS A 281 11.87 -14.38 11.04
CA LYS A 281 10.85 -13.78 11.92
C LYS A 281 10.38 -12.44 11.37
N LEU A 282 9.08 -12.23 11.40
CA LEU A 282 8.50 -10.91 11.09
C LEU A 282 8.68 -9.97 12.28
N LYS A 283 9.28 -8.81 12.03
CA LYS A 283 9.49 -7.73 12.98
C LYS A 283 8.89 -6.43 12.46
N ILE A 284 8.20 -5.70 13.33
CA ILE A 284 7.69 -4.36 13.00
C ILE A 284 8.89 -3.40 12.98
N VAL A 285 9.07 -2.74 11.85
CA VAL A 285 10.17 -1.79 11.63
C VAL A 285 9.72 -0.34 11.56
N ALA A 286 8.44 -0.11 11.25
CA ALA A 286 7.82 1.20 11.32
C ALA A 286 6.31 1.07 11.55
N GLU A 287 5.69 2.09 12.12
CA GLU A 287 4.23 2.19 12.26
C GLU A 287 3.77 3.63 12.12
N ASP A 288 2.56 3.82 11.57
CA ASP A 288 1.85 5.08 11.60
C ASP A 288 0.33 4.88 11.71
N ASN A 289 -0.38 5.99 11.79
CA ASN A 289 -1.82 6.04 11.65
C ASN A 289 -2.09 6.50 10.22
N GLY A 290 -2.70 5.63 9.43
CA GLY A 290 -2.98 5.83 8.01
C GLY A 290 -3.95 6.96 7.72
#